data_4a7c32a98220d7f1f4e11b6776c441c5
#
_entry.id   4a7c32a98220d7f1f4e11b6776c441c5
#
_cell.length_a   1.000
_cell.length_b   1.000
_cell.length_c   1.000
_cell.angle_alpha   90.00
_cell.angle_beta   90.00
_cell.angle_gamma   90.00
#
_symmetry.space_group_name_H-M   'P 1'
#
loop_
_entity.id
_entity.type
_entity.pdbx_description
1 polymer ?
#
loop_
_entity_poly.entity_id
_entity_poly.type
_entity_poly.pdbx_seq_one_letter_code
_entity_poly.pdbx_strand_id
1 'polypeptide(L)'
;MKYLLTGIFLLAATSFLAAQTFHIQGNIELDKGELLVLTQQVEGMDTLAQTKFENNRFALTGNLQEPVVALLKIAGYEGGFVMILEPGMEYTANLTRNGAGDIRGGKLQDIYNDYQKIVADANAESRALNKKASEAAAQKHFKTSHELKAKANKVQQAAFDKMNNIVRKNADNVLAAYLQTAGSERIMELEPLKQIYSLLSEKAKETAPGKLLEARIADLEKVGIAATAPDFTLTTPEGRHGRG
;
A
#
# COMPACT_ATOMS: atom_id res chain seq x y z
N MET A 1 -31.37 -39.25 45.36
CA MET A 1 -31.34 -38.20 44.32
C MET A 1 -29.92 -37.99 43.87
N LYS A 2 -29.57 -38.54 42.70
CA LYS A 2 -28.20 -38.43 42.11
C LYS A 2 -28.26 -37.34 41.05
N TYR A 3 -27.51 -36.25 41.22
CA TYR A 3 -27.37 -35.20 40.23
C TYR A 3 -26.22 -35.61 39.28
N LEU A 4 -26.57 -35.86 38.01
CA LEU A 4 -25.61 -36.07 36.93
C LEU A 4 -25.25 -34.67 36.41
N LEU A 5 -24.01 -34.22 36.66
CA LEU A 5 -23.42 -33.04 36.04
C LEU A 5 -22.88 -33.44 34.64
N THR A 6 -23.62 -33.05 33.62
CA THR A 6 -23.15 -33.18 32.22
C THR A 6 -22.27 -31.97 31.91
N GLY A 7 -20.93 -32.16 31.94
CA GLY A 7 -19.98 -31.15 31.49
C GLY A 7 -20.00 -31.05 29.96
N ILE A 8 -20.45 -29.92 29.42
CA ILE A 8 -20.33 -29.59 28.02
C ILE A 8 -18.88 -29.11 27.77
N PHE A 9 -18.08 -29.95 27.17
CA PHE A 9 -16.75 -29.56 26.66
C PHE A 9 -16.98 -28.77 25.36
N LEU A 10 -16.82 -27.44 25.41
CA LEU A 10 -16.80 -26.59 24.24
C LEU A 10 -15.40 -26.77 23.59
N LEU A 11 -15.31 -27.60 22.56
CA LEU A 11 -14.10 -27.71 21.73
C LEU A 11 -14.03 -26.42 20.89
N ALA A 12 -13.18 -25.48 21.29
CA ALA A 12 -12.79 -24.36 20.43
C ALA A 12 -11.93 -24.93 19.31
N ALA A 13 -12.53 -25.13 18.13
CA ALA A 13 -11.81 -25.46 16.92
C ALA A 13 -10.99 -24.23 16.49
N THR A 14 -9.73 -24.16 16.93
CA THR A 14 -8.76 -23.24 16.35
C THR A 14 -8.44 -23.74 14.94
N SER A 15 -9.04 -23.11 13.94
CA SER A 15 -8.71 -23.35 12.53
C SER A 15 -7.29 -22.85 12.32
N PHE A 16 -6.31 -23.75 12.37
CA PHE A 16 -4.97 -23.47 11.85
C PHE A 16 -5.10 -23.29 10.34
N LEU A 17 -5.01 -22.06 9.85
CA LEU A 17 -4.82 -21.82 8.42
C LEU A 17 -3.45 -22.41 8.05
N ALA A 18 -3.46 -23.53 7.32
CA ALA A 18 -2.24 -24.09 6.77
C ALA A 18 -1.68 -23.15 5.69
N ALA A 19 -0.38 -22.94 5.70
CA ALA A 19 0.28 -22.18 4.65
C ALA A 19 0.07 -22.88 3.30
N GLN A 20 -0.31 -22.09 2.27
CA GLN A 20 -0.52 -22.58 0.91
C GLN A 20 0.53 -21.98 -0.01
N THR A 21 1.00 -22.80 -0.97
CA THR A 21 2.04 -22.40 -1.92
C THR A 21 1.47 -21.49 -3.00
N PHE A 22 2.07 -20.31 -3.17
CA PHE A 22 1.85 -19.48 -4.34
C PHE A 22 2.94 -19.72 -5.39
N HIS A 23 2.61 -19.51 -6.66
CA HIS A 23 3.54 -19.64 -7.78
C HIS A 23 3.55 -18.35 -8.59
N ILE A 24 4.74 -17.87 -8.96
CA ILE A 24 4.89 -16.74 -9.89
C ILE A 24 5.83 -17.19 -10.99
N GLN A 25 5.41 -17.03 -12.26
CA GLN A 25 6.24 -17.32 -13.42
C GLN A 25 6.12 -16.20 -14.45
N GLY A 26 7.11 -16.03 -15.29
CA GLY A 26 7.02 -15.02 -16.34
C GLY A 26 8.31 -14.69 -17.04
N ASN A 27 8.29 -13.52 -17.68
CA ASN A 27 9.38 -13.01 -18.46
C ASN A 27 9.88 -11.68 -17.87
N ILE A 28 11.15 -11.38 -18.12
CA ILE A 28 11.78 -10.14 -17.70
C ILE A 28 12.71 -9.64 -18.80
N GLU A 29 12.73 -8.34 -19.09
CA GLU A 29 13.61 -7.72 -20.09
C GLU A 29 15.08 -7.61 -19.64
N LEU A 30 15.57 -8.65 -18.97
CA LEU A 30 16.97 -8.82 -18.56
C LEU A 30 17.37 -10.26 -18.83
N ASP A 31 18.56 -10.48 -19.32
CA ASP A 31 19.06 -11.81 -19.67
C ASP A 31 19.22 -12.72 -18.44
N LYS A 32 19.79 -12.16 -17.37
CA LYS A 32 20.02 -12.87 -16.09
C LYS A 32 19.96 -11.94 -14.90
N GLY A 33 19.74 -12.50 -13.73
CA GLY A 33 19.70 -11.78 -12.46
C GLY A 33 19.07 -12.59 -11.34
N GLU A 34 18.63 -11.90 -10.32
CA GLU A 34 17.94 -12.48 -9.18
C GLU A 34 16.67 -11.67 -8.89
N LEU A 35 15.57 -12.39 -8.64
CA LEU A 35 14.30 -11.82 -8.21
C LEU A 35 14.04 -12.19 -6.75
N LEU A 36 13.53 -11.20 -6.01
CA LEU A 36 13.10 -11.33 -4.63
C LEU A 36 11.64 -10.92 -4.53
N VAL A 37 10.86 -11.67 -3.77
CA VAL A 37 9.51 -11.31 -3.34
C VAL A 37 9.61 -10.88 -1.90
N LEU A 38 9.38 -9.61 -1.65
CA LEU A 38 9.52 -8.98 -0.33
C LEU A 38 8.16 -8.54 0.17
N THR A 39 7.93 -8.58 1.48
CA THR A 39 6.79 -7.95 2.13
C THR A 39 7.27 -7.03 3.24
N GLN A 40 6.61 -5.88 3.38
CA GLN A 40 6.92 -4.92 4.42
C GLN A 40 6.22 -5.34 5.72
N GLN A 41 6.98 -5.41 6.80
CA GLN A 41 6.51 -5.60 8.16
C GLN A 41 6.94 -4.40 9.03
N VAL A 42 6.43 -4.33 10.26
CA VAL A 42 6.79 -3.26 11.20
C VAL A 42 8.29 -3.29 11.51
N GLU A 43 8.88 -4.46 11.62
CA GLU A 43 10.29 -4.65 11.96
C GLU A 43 11.24 -4.57 10.75
N GLY A 44 10.70 -4.46 9.52
CA GLY A 44 11.50 -4.38 8.29
C GLY A 44 10.89 -5.11 7.11
N MET A 45 11.75 -5.55 6.20
CA MET A 45 11.34 -6.29 5.00
C MET A 45 11.64 -7.77 5.17
N ASP A 46 10.61 -8.60 4.99
CA ASP A 46 10.74 -10.05 4.95
C ASP A 46 10.83 -10.55 3.50
N THR A 47 11.68 -11.54 3.27
CA THR A 47 11.79 -12.22 1.98
C THR A 47 10.88 -13.45 1.97
N LEU A 48 9.82 -13.40 1.16
CA LEU A 48 8.87 -14.51 1.00
C LEU A 48 9.38 -15.58 0.05
N ALA A 49 10.10 -15.18 -0.99
CA ALA A 49 10.68 -16.07 -1.98
C ALA A 49 11.80 -15.37 -2.75
N GLN A 50 12.70 -16.16 -3.33
CA GLN A 50 13.76 -15.66 -4.21
C GLN A 50 14.10 -16.70 -5.28
N THR A 51 14.54 -16.23 -6.46
CA THR A 51 15.01 -17.11 -7.54
C THR A 51 16.03 -16.38 -8.42
N LYS A 52 16.98 -17.14 -8.94
CA LYS A 52 17.83 -16.67 -10.05
C LYS A 52 17.11 -16.92 -11.36
N PHE A 53 17.30 -16.06 -12.33
CA PHE A 53 16.72 -16.22 -13.67
C PHE A 53 17.79 -16.10 -14.75
N GLU A 54 17.55 -16.81 -15.83
CA GLU A 54 18.37 -16.82 -17.05
C GLU A 54 17.46 -16.86 -18.28
N ASN A 55 17.96 -16.41 -19.42
CA ASN A 55 17.23 -16.40 -20.68
C ASN A 55 15.88 -15.67 -20.59
N ASN A 56 15.84 -14.54 -19.85
CA ASN A 56 14.66 -13.68 -19.69
C ASN A 56 13.46 -14.35 -19.02
N ARG A 57 13.60 -15.54 -18.42
CA ARG A 57 12.51 -16.30 -17.80
C ARG A 57 12.79 -16.59 -16.34
N PHE A 58 11.73 -16.56 -15.55
CA PHE A 58 11.79 -16.93 -14.15
C PHE A 58 10.57 -17.72 -13.70
N ALA A 59 10.77 -18.49 -12.67
CA ALA A 59 9.72 -19.12 -11.88
C ALA A 59 10.16 -19.12 -10.42
N LEU A 60 9.24 -18.83 -9.54
CA LEU A 60 9.48 -18.86 -8.10
C LEU A 60 8.21 -19.30 -7.36
N THR A 61 8.41 -19.86 -6.18
CA THR A 61 7.35 -20.32 -5.29
C THR A 61 7.63 -19.87 -3.86
N GLY A 62 6.58 -19.64 -3.11
CA GLY A 62 6.66 -19.37 -1.68
C GLY A 62 5.39 -19.80 -0.99
N ASN A 63 5.34 -19.67 0.32
CA ASN A 63 4.19 -20.07 1.12
C ASN A 63 3.58 -18.88 1.84
N LEU A 64 2.25 -18.81 1.88
CA LEU A 64 1.48 -17.80 2.58
C LEU A 64 0.37 -18.45 3.40
N GLN A 65 0.07 -17.85 4.54
CA GLN A 65 -1.12 -18.19 5.36
C GLN A 65 -2.28 -17.27 5.05
N GLU A 66 -2.00 -16.02 4.68
CA GLU A 66 -2.98 -14.98 4.40
C GLU A 66 -2.50 -14.11 3.23
N PRO A 67 -3.41 -13.35 2.59
CA PRO A 67 -3.04 -12.42 1.53
C PRO A 67 -2.10 -11.32 2.04
N VAL A 68 -1.08 -10.99 1.23
CA VAL A 68 -0.10 -9.94 1.55
C VAL A 68 0.10 -8.97 0.39
N VAL A 69 0.53 -7.76 0.71
CA VAL A 69 1.15 -6.85 -0.27
C VAL A 69 2.62 -7.21 -0.39
N ALA A 70 3.04 -7.51 -1.59
CA ALA A 70 4.41 -7.87 -1.89
C ALA A 70 5.06 -6.93 -2.90
N LEU A 71 6.38 -6.83 -2.83
CA LEU A 71 7.22 -6.14 -3.79
C LEU A 71 8.06 -7.18 -4.53
N LEU A 72 7.80 -7.37 -5.81
CA LEU A 72 8.66 -8.16 -6.69
C LEU A 72 9.83 -7.28 -7.13
N LYS A 73 11.02 -7.55 -6.60
CA LYS A 73 12.21 -6.73 -6.77
C LYS A 73 13.30 -7.47 -7.54
N ILE A 74 13.96 -6.77 -8.45
CA ILE A 74 15.18 -7.26 -9.10
C ILE A 74 16.36 -6.86 -8.23
N ALA A 75 17.19 -7.82 -7.83
CA ALA A 75 18.39 -7.54 -7.03
C ALA A 75 19.33 -6.58 -7.76
N GLY A 76 19.86 -5.60 -7.04
CA GLY A 76 20.73 -4.57 -7.61
C GLY A 76 20.03 -3.42 -8.35
N TYR A 77 18.69 -3.45 -8.46
CA TYR A 77 17.90 -2.36 -9.03
C TYR A 77 17.06 -1.66 -7.95
N GLU A 78 16.89 -0.36 -8.12
CA GLU A 78 15.97 0.41 -7.25
C GLU A 78 14.52 0.18 -7.67
N GLY A 79 13.61 0.29 -6.68
CA GLY A 79 12.17 0.09 -6.89
C GLY A 79 11.78 -1.38 -6.97
N GLY A 80 10.67 -1.65 -7.65
CA GLY A 80 10.09 -2.97 -7.82
C GLY A 80 8.63 -2.88 -8.26
N PHE A 81 7.98 -4.03 -8.38
CA PHE A 81 6.61 -4.15 -8.83
C PHE A 81 5.73 -4.58 -7.66
N VAL A 82 4.79 -3.72 -7.28
CA VAL A 82 3.83 -4.06 -6.23
C VAL A 82 2.85 -5.10 -6.76
N MET A 83 2.61 -6.12 -5.98
CA MET A 83 1.63 -7.16 -6.26
C MET A 83 0.89 -7.58 -4.99
N ILE A 84 -0.31 -8.11 -5.16
CA ILE A 84 -1.11 -8.67 -4.07
C ILE A 84 -1.07 -10.18 -4.20
N LEU A 85 -0.40 -10.82 -3.25
CA LEU A 85 -0.29 -12.28 -3.20
C LEU A 85 -1.38 -12.87 -2.33
N GLU A 86 -1.99 -13.94 -2.82
CA GLU A 86 -3.00 -14.73 -2.11
C GLU A 86 -2.51 -16.18 -1.96
N PRO A 87 -2.79 -16.85 -0.84
CA PRO A 87 -2.41 -18.25 -0.63
C PRO A 87 -2.96 -19.16 -1.73
N GLY A 88 -2.13 -20.09 -2.23
CA GLY A 88 -2.55 -21.11 -3.20
C GLY A 88 -2.76 -20.61 -4.64
N MET A 89 -2.41 -19.36 -4.97
CA MET A 89 -2.67 -18.78 -6.28
C MET A 89 -1.45 -18.85 -7.20
N GLU A 90 -1.75 -18.86 -8.51
CA GLU A 90 -0.76 -18.78 -9.59
C GLU A 90 -0.76 -17.40 -10.22
N TYR A 91 0.44 -16.87 -10.49
CA TYR A 91 0.64 -15.55 -11.10
C TYR A 91 1.51 -15.64 -12.33
N THR A 92 1.21 -14.79 -13.32
CA THR A 92 2.08 -14.51 -14.45
C THR A 92 2.59 -13.06 -14.34
N ALA A 93 3.87 -12.84 -14.61
CA ALA A 93 4.46 -11.51 -14.56
C ALA A 93 5.37 -11.26 -15.75
N ASN A 94 5.05 -10.22 -16.55
CA ASN A 94 5.89 -9.73 -17.63
C ASN A 94 6.49 -8.41 -17.22
N LEU A 95 7.78 -8.39 -16.94
CA LEU A 95 8.49 -7.27 -16.32
C LEU A 95 9.38 -6.58 -17.34
N THR A 96 9.29 -5.26 -17.45
CA THR A 96 10.11 -4.47 -18.35
C THR A 96 11.24 -3.76 -17.60
N ARG A 97 12.30 -3.43 -18.30
CA ARG A 97 13.46 -2.71 -17.73
C ARG A 97 13.12 -1.31 -17.24
N ASN A 98 12.10 -0.67 -17.79
CA ASN A 98 11.67 0.68 -17.41
C ASN A 98 10.72 0.71 -16.20
N GLY A 99 10.53 -0.41 -15.51
CA GLY A 99 9.68 -0.52 -14.32
C GLY A 99 8.19 -0.71 -14.62
N ALA A 100 7.79 -0.92 -15.88
CA ALA A 100 6.44 -1.36 -16.18
C ALA A 100 6.33 -2.88 -16.01
N GLY A 101 5.23 -3.36 -15.45
CA GLY A 101 4.96 -4.78 -15.26
C GLY A 101 3.51 -5.10 -15.54
N ASP A 102 3.25 -6.19 -16.28
CA ASP A 102 1.92 -6.78 -16.40
C ASP A 102 1.89 -8.04 -15.54
N ILE A 103 1.30 -7.91 -14.35
CA ILE A 103 1.17 -8.99 -13.35
C ILE A 103 -0.29 -9.38 -13.28
N ARG A 104 -0.57 -10.67 -13.42
CA ARG A 104 -1.92 -11.24 -13.46
C ARG A 104 -2.00 -12.49 -12.61
N GLY A 105 -3.22 -12.80 -12.16
CA GLY A 105 -3.52 -13.95 -11.31
C GLY A 105 -3.87 -13.50 -9.88
N GLY A 106 -4.75 -14.28 -9.26
CA GLY A 106 -5.32 -13.91 -7.97
C GLY A 106 -6.42 -12.84 -8.07
N LYS A 107 -7.43 -12.98 -7.24
CA LYS A 107 -8.59 -12.07 -7.25
C LYS A 107 -8.21 -10.65 -6.81
N LEU A 108 -7.39 -10.53 -5.76
CA LEU A 108 -6.99 -9.22 -5.24
C LEU A 108 -6.03 -8.51 -6.18
N GLN A 109 -5.17 -9.25 -6.88
CA GLN A 109 -4.29 -8.69 -7.91
C GLN A 109 -5.10 -8.12 -9.08
N ASP A 110 -6.13 -8.81 -9.55
CA ASP A 110 -6.98 -8.32 -10.63
C ASP A 110 -7.73 -7.04 -10.23
N ILE A 111 -8.23 -6.97 -8.99
CA ILE A 111 -8.85 -5.75 -8.44
C ILE A 111 -7.82 -4.61 -8.35
N TYR A 112 -6.58 -4.90 -7.95
CA TYR A 112 -5.50 -3.92 -7.92
C TYR A 112 -5.16 -3.41 -9.32
N ASN A 113 -5.12 -4.27 -10.33
CA ASN A 113 -4.91 -3.90 -11.73
C ASN A 113 -6.03 -2.97 -12.24
N ASP A 114 -7.29 -3.26 -11.91
CA ASP A 114 -8.41 -2.40 -12.25
C ASP A 114 -8.29 -1.02 -11.58
N TYR A 115 -7.89 -0.97 -10.31
CA TYR A 115 -7.62 0.28 -9.61
C TYR A 115 -6.52 1.08 -10.31
N GLN A 116 -5.39 0.46 -10.62
CA GLN A 116 -4.27 1.10 -11.31
C GLN A 116 -4.66 1.61 -12.70
N LYS A 117 -5.50 0.85 -13.42
CA LYS A 117 -6.03 1.27 -14.72
C LYS A 117 -6.90 2.51 -14.60
N ILE A 118 -7.79 2.59 -13.61
CA ILE A 118 -8.62 3.79 -13.36
C ILE A 118 -7.72 5.01 -13.13
N VAL A 119 -6.67 4.88 -12.32
CA VAL A 119 -5.69 5.95 -12.06
C VAL A 119 -4.97 6.37 -13.34
N ALA A 120 -4.46 5.41 -14.10
CA ALA A 120 -3.71 5.67 -15.32
C ALA A 120 -4.56 6.37 -16.39
N ASP A 121 -5.78 5.88 -16.64
CA ASP A 121 -6.70 6.42 -17.63
C ASP A 121 -7.11 7.86 -17.25
N ALA A 122 -7.48 8.10 -15.99
CA ALA A 122 -7.87 9.44 -15.53
C ALA A 122 -6.71 10.43 -15.60
N ASN A 123 -5.50 10.01 -15.26
CA ASN A 123 -4.31 10.85 -15.37
C ASN A 123 -3.96 11.18 -16.83
N ALA A 124 -4.10 10.22 -17.74
CA ALA A 124 -3.85 10.44 -19.16
C ALA A 124 -4.86 11.42 -19.76
N GLU A 125 -6.15 11.22 -19.49
CA GLU A 125 -7.22 12.10 -19.99
C GLU A 125 -7.13 13.51 -19.38
N SER A 126 -6.91 13.62 -18.08
CA SER A 126 -6.76 14.90 -17.39
C SER A 126 -5.54 15.67 -17.90
N ARG A 127 -4.39 15.01 -18.13
CA ARG A 127 -3.22 15.65 -18.75
C ARG A 127 -3.50 16.17 -20.16
N ALA A 128 -4.21 15.39 -20.98
CA ALA A 128 -4.56 15.79 -22.33
C ALA A 128 -5.50 17.02 -22.34
N LEU A 129 -6.50 17.03 -21.44
CA LEU A 129 -7.41 18.17 -21.28
C LEU A 129 -6.69 19.43 -20.78
N ASN A 130 -5.81 19.29 -19.79
CA ASN A 130 -5.03 20.40 -19.25
C ASN A 130 -4.04 20.98 -20.28
N LYS A 131 -3.44 20.13 -21.12
CA LYS A 131 -2.62 20.61 -22.27
C LYS A 131 -3.44 21.47 -23.22
N LYS A 132 -4.60 20.99 -23.66
CA LYS A 132 -5.53 21.76 -24.52
C LYS A 132 -6.00 23.05 -23.84
N ALA A 133 -6.23 23.03 -22.52
CA ALA A 133 -6.60 24.23 -21.77
C ALA A 133 -5.48 25.27 -21.77
N SER A 134 -4.23 24.84 -21.63
CA SER A 134 -3.07 25.74 -21.71
C SER A 134 -2.89 26.35 -23.11
N GLU A 135 -3.08 25.55 -24.15
CA GLU A 135 -3.05 26.03 -25.55
C GLU A 135 -4.14 27.07 -25.83
N ALA A 136 -5.38 26.82 -25.34
CA ALA A 136 -6.49 27.79 -25.48
C ALA A 136 -6.20 29.09 -24.71
N ALA A 137 -5.62 29.01 -23.53
CA ALA A 137 -5.23 30.18 -22.75
C ALA A 137 -4.15 31.00 -23.46
N ALA A 138 -3.15 30.36 -24.07
CA ALA A 138 -2.12 31.02 -24.86
C ALA A 138 -2.69 31.80 -26.06
N GLN A 139 -3.78 31.26 -26.64
CA GLN A 139 -4.55 31.93 -27.72
C GLN A 139 -5.60 32.95 -27.20
N LYS A 140 -5.58 33.27 -25.90
CA LYS A 140 -6.55 34.17 -25.22
C LYS A 140 -8.01 33.66 -25.24
N HIS A 141 -8.24 32.39 -25.50
CA HIS A 141 -9.56 31.75 -25.44
C HIS A 141 -9.86 31.29 -24.01
N PHE A 142 -9.98 32.22 -23.08
CA PHE A 142 -10.08 31.96 -21.64
C PHE A 142 -11.29 31.11 -21.25
N LYS A 143 -12.45 31.33 -21.88
CA LYS A 143 -13.68 30.55 -21.65
C LYS A 143 -13.45 29.08 -21.96
N THR A 144 -12.91 28.76 -23.13
CA THR A 144 -12.56 27.38 -23.54
C THR A 144 -11.54 26.76 -22.61
N SER A 145 -10.53 27.52 -22.18
CA SER A 145 -9.54 27.04 -21.19
C SER A 145 -10.20 26.64 -19.87
N HIS A 146 -11.11 27.46 -19.33
CA HIS A 146 -11.86 27.15 -18.12
C HIS A 146 -12.75 25.92 -18.26
N GLU A 147 -13.47 25.79 -19.38
CA GLU A 147 -14.31 24.61 -19.66
C GLU A 147 -13.48 23.30 -19.70
N LEU A 148 -12.30 23.34 -20.34
CA LEU A 148 -11.40 22.18 -20.40
C LEU A 148 -10.83 21.80 -19.03
N LYS A 149 -10.43 22.77 -18.20
CA LYS A 149 -10.02 22.53 -16.81
C LYS A 149 -11.15 21.93 -15.97
N ALA A 150 -12.37 22.44 -16.12
CA ALA A 150 -13.52 21.89 -15.44
C ALA A 150 -13.82 20.44 -15.86
N LYS A 151 -13.63 20.09 -17.14
CA LYS A 151 -13.71 18.70 -17.62
C LYS A 151 -12.62 17.83 -16.99
N ALA A 152 -11.37 18.30 -16.94
CA ALA A 152 -10.27 17.57 -16.31
C ALA A 152 -10.57 17.25 -14.83
N ASN A 153 -11.10 18.23 -14.08
CA ASN A 153 -11.51 18.02 -12.69
C ASN A 153 -12.64 17.00 -12.56
N LYS A 154 -13.63 17.01 -13.46
CA LYS A 154 -14.70 15.99 -13.47
C LYS A 154 -14.17 14.58 -13.73
N VAL A 155 -13.19 14.43 -14.63
CA VAL A 155 -12.52 13.14 -14.87
C VAL A 155 -11.84 12.62 -13.60
N GLN A 156 -11.10 13.49 -12.89
CA GLN A 156 -10.45 13.11 -11.64
C GLN A 156 -11.46 12.74 -10.54
N GLN A 157 -12.55 13.51 -10.42
CA GLN A 157 -13.60 13.22 -9.44
C GLN A 157 -14.27 11.86 -9.73
N ALA A 158 -14.62 11.59 -10.98
CA ALA A 158 -15.22 10.33 -11.38
C ALA A 158 -14.28 9.13 -11.13
N ALA A 159 -12.97 9.31 -11.33
CA ALA A 159 -11.98 8.30 -11.00
C ALA A 159 -11.90 8.07 -9.48
N PHE A 160 -11.86 9.14 -8.70
CA PHE A 160 -11.85 9.07 -7.24
C PHE A 160 -13.06 8.30 -6.68
N ASP A 161 -14.26 8.56 -7.22
CA ASP A 161 -15.48 7.85 -6.81
C ASP A 161 -15.40 6.34 -7.12
N LYS A 162 -14.85 5.97 -8.29
CA LYS A 162 -14.61 4.56 -8.66
C LYS A 162 -13.59 3.89 -7.74
N MET A 163 -12.48 4.57 -7.44
CA MET A 163 -11.43 4.10 -6.54
C MET A 163 -11.98 3.87 -5.13
N ASN A 164 -12.73 4.82 -4.59
CA ASN A 164 -13.40 4.68 -3.29
C ASN A 164 -14.40 3.52 -3.25
N ASN A 165 -15.08 3.25 -4.36
CA ASN A 165 -15.98 2.10 -4.44
C ASN A 165 -15.23 0.77 -4.38
N ILE A 166 -14.04 0.67 -5.02
CA ILE A 166 -13.17 -0.51 -4.92
C ILE A 166 -12.74 -0.70 -3.46
N VAL A 167 -12.24 0.34 -2.79
CA VAL A 167 -11.83 0.28 -1.39
C VAL A 167 -12.98 -0.19 -0.49
N ARG A 168 -14.17 0.42 -0.62
CA ARG A 168 -15.33 0.04 0.19
C ARG A 168 -15.78 -1.41 -0.01
N LYS A 169 -15.75 -1.92 -1.24
CA LYS A 169 -16.11 -3.31 -1.53
C LYS A 169 -15.11 -4.33 -0.99
N ASN A 170 -13.92 -3.88 -0.67
CA ASN A 170 -12.80 -4.70 -0.19
C ASN A 170 -12.35 -4.31 1.23
N ALA A 171 -13.19 -3.62 2.00
CA ALA A 171 -12.83 -2.96 3.25
C ALA A 171 -12.12 -3.86 4.28
N ASP A 172 -12.36 -5.17 4.23
CA ASP A 172 -11.89 -6.15 5.20
C ASP A 172 -10.64 -6.92 4.75
N ASN A 173 -9.92 -6.46 3.74
CA ASN A 173 -8.74 -7.18 3.25
C ASN A 173 -7.49 -6.29 3.11
N VAL A 174 -6.34 -6.93 2.90
CA VAL A 174 -5.04 -6.28 2.81
C VAL A 174 -4.94 -5.26 1.66
N LEU A 175 -5.66 -5.48 0.54
CA LEU A 175 -5.67 -4.55 -0.59
C LEU A 175 -6.30 -3.21 -0.19
N ALA A 176 -7.46 -3.23 0.47
CA ALA A 176 -8.10 -1.99 0.92
C ALA A 176 -7.24 -1.26 1.95
N ALA A 177 -6.65 -1.99 2.92
CA ALA A 177 -5.71 -1.42 3.86
C ALA A 177 -4.54 -0.74 3.14
N TYR A 178 -3.92 -1.42 2.18
CA TYR A 178 -2.82 -0.86 1.37
C TYR A 178 -3.24 0.39 0.60
N LEU A 179 -4.38 0.34 -0.11
CA LEU A 179 -4.85 1.48 -0.91
C LEU A 179 -5.22 2.71 -0.05
N GLN A 180 -5.72 2.50 1.17
CA GLN A 180 -6.04 3.58 2.10
C GLN A 180 -4.79 4.15 2.78
N THR A 181 -3.79 3.32 3.05
CA THR A 181 -2.55 3.75 3.69
C THR A 181 -1.47 4.20 2.69
N ALA A 182 -1.68 3.98 1.39
CA ALA A 182 -0.73 4.37 0.35
C ALA A 182 -0.42 5.89 0.41
N GLY A 183 0.85 6.22 0.50
CA GLY A 183 1.32 7.62 0.62
C GLY A 183 1.33 8.17 2.05
N SER A 184 0.82 7.43 3.05
CA SER A 184 0.84 7.87 4.45
C SER A 184 2.27 8.02 5.00
N GLU A 185 3.24 7.34 4.40
CA GLU A 185 4.66 7.46 4.74
C GLU A 185 5.23 8.87 4.52
N ARG A 186 4.56 9.70 3.72
CA ARG A 186 4.93 11.10 3.44
C ARG A 186 4.26 12.09 4.38
N ILE A 187 3.27 11.66 5.15
CA ILE A 187 2.54 12.50 6.09
C ILE A 187 3.35 12.57 7.39
N MET A 188 3.71 13.78 7.81
CA MET A 188 4.47 14.03 9.03
C MET A 188 3.60 14.49 10.20
N GLU A 189 2.32 14.78 9.95
CA GLU A 189 1.37 15.26 10.95
C GLU A 189 0.56 14.09 11.51
N LEU A 190 0.35 14.12 12.83
CA LEU A 190 -0.30 13.02 13.55
C LEU A 190 -1.80 12.87 13.21
N GLU A 191 -2.54 13.98 13.17
CA GLU A 191 -4.00 13.95 13.02
C GLU A 191 -4.47 13.38 11.65
N PRO A 192 -3.86 13.73 10.49
CA PRO A 192 -4.19 13.07 9.23
C PRO A 192 -3.97 11.56 9.24
N LEU A 193 -2.90 11.07 9.90
CA LEU A 193 -2.64 9.64 10.01
C LEU A 193 -3.69 8.93 10.87
N LYS A 194 -4.09 9.53 12.00
CA LYS A 194 -5.18 9.02 12.84
C LYS A 194 -6.51 8.97 12.08
N GLN A 195 -6.79 9.97 11.26
CA GLN A 195 -7.98 9.96 10.40
C GLN A 195 -7.94 8.80 9.42
N ILE A 196 -6.83 8.57 8.71
CA ILE A 196 -6.67 7.42 7.80
C ILE A 196 -6.87 6.11 8.56
N TYR A 197 -6.25 5.95 9.72
CA TYR A 197 -6.36 4.74 10.54
C TYR A 197 -7.80 4.49 11.02
N SER A 198 -8.54 5.54 11.37
CA SER A 198 -9.94 5.43 11.80
C SER A 198 -10.89 4.96 10.69
N LEU A 199 -10.51 5.12 9.42
CA LEU A 199 -11.29 4.66 8.27
C LEU A 199 -11.08 3.17 7.95
N LEU A 200 -10.03 2.54 8.51
CA LEU A 200 -9.77 1.12 8.33
C LEU A 200 -10.78 0.29 9.14
N SER A 201 -11.26 -0.80 8.55
CA SER A 201 -12.01 -1.82 9.33
C SER A 201 -11.08 -2.52 10.32
N GLU A 202 -11.64 -3.17 11.34
CA GLU A 202 -10.83 -3.91 12.34
C GLU A 202 -9.97 -4.99 11.67
N LYS A 203 -10.49 -5.69 10.65
CA LYS A 203 -9.71 -6.65 9.89
C LYS A 203 -8.58 -6.01 9.08
N ALA A 204 -8.83 -4.84 8.48
CA ALA A 204 -7.81 -4.10 7.74
C ALA A 204 -6.68 -3.60 8.65
N LYS A 205 -6.98 -3.21 9.89
CA LYS A 205 -5.99 -2.83 10.90
C LYS A 205 -5.04 -3.97 11.27
N GLU A 206 -5.53 -5.22 11.27
CA GLU A 206 -4.71 -6.40 11.56
C GLU A 206 -3.74 -6.78 10.43
N THR A 207 -3.93 -6.25 9.23
CA THR A 207 -3.01 -6.48 8.10
C THR A 207 -1.70 -5.72 8.24
N ALA A 208 -0.65 -6.15 7.54
CA ALA A 208 0.65 -5.46 7.57
C ALA A 208 0.56 -3.95 7.26
N PRO A 209 -0.17 -3.46 6.22
CA PRO A 209 -0.34 -2.03 6.01
C PRO A 209 -1.02 -1.30 7.17
N GLY A 210 -2.03 -1.92 7.82
CA GLY A 210 -2.70 -1.35 8.99
C GLY A 210 -1.76 -1.23 10.19
N LYS A 211 -1.01 -2.28 10.50
CA LYS A 211 -0.02 -2.31 11.58
C LYS A 211 1.14 -1.33 11.35
N LEU A 212 1.58 -1.18 10.10
CA LEU A 212 2.59 -0.18 9.74
C LEU A 212 2.12 1.25 10.02
N LEU A 213 0.87 1.56 9.67
CA LEU A 213 0.29 2.87 9.97
C LEU A 213 0.14 3.08 11.48
N GLU A 214 -0.31 2.07 12.22
CA GLU A 214 -0.40 2.12 13.68
C GLU A 214 0.96 2.38 14.35
N ALA A 215 1.99 1.63 13.96
CA ALA A 215 3.35 1.81 14.46
C ALA A 215 3.87 3.23 14.18
N ARG A 216 3.62 3.77 12.98
CA ARG A 216 4.00 5.14 12.62
C ARG A 216 3.28 6.19 13.47
N ILE A 217 1.99 6.02 13.74
CA ILE A 217 1.22 6.89 14.63
C ILE A 217 1.86 6.88 16.03
N ALA A 218 2.13 5.70 16.58
CA ALA A 218 2.75 5.55 17.90
C ALA A 218 4.13 6.21 17.98
N ASP A 219 4.93 6.15 16.92
CA ASP A 219 6.25 6.80 16.90
C ASP A 219 6.13 8.34 16.88
N LEU A 220 5.20 8.89 16.09
CA LEU A 220 4.96 10.34 16.09
C LEU A 220 4.39 10.85 17.42
N GLU A 221 3.54 10.08 18.09
CA GLU A 221 3.06 10.39 19.43
C GLU A 221 4.21 10.49 20.44
N LYS A 222 5.14 9.54 20.42
CA LYS A 222 6.34 9.58 21.30
C LYS A 222 7.19 10.83 21.04
N VAL A 223 7.42 11.17 19.77
CA VAL A 223 8.18 12.37 19.40
C VAL A 223 7.45 13.64 19.87
N GLY A 224 6.13 13.72 19.70
CA GLY A 224 5.32 14.85 20.17
C GLY A 224 5.36 15.04 21.68
N ILE A 225 5.39 13.96 22.46
CA ILE A 225 5.53 14.00 23.92
C ILE A 225 6.95 14.42 24.32
N ALA A 226 7.98 13.93 23.61
CA ALA A 226 9.38 14.28 23.87
C ALA A 226 9.75 15.72 23.44
N ALA A 227 8.98 16.32 22.55
CA ALA A 227 9.16 17.70 22.08
C ALA A 227 8.67 18.76 23.10
N THR A 228 8.07 18.36 24.22
CA THR A 228 7.91 19.24 25.37
C THR A 228 9.31 19.47 25.94
N ALA A 229 9.97 20.57 25.52
CA ALA A 229 11.31 20.89 25.94
C ALA A 229 11.39 20.86 27.47
N PRO A 230 12.39 20.19 28.07
CA PRO A 230 12.60 20.29 29.53
C PRO A 230 12.83 21.76 29.86
N ASP A 231 12.10 22.23 30.88
CA ASP A 231 12.25 23.57 31.42
C ASP A 231 13.69 23.70 32.00
N PHE A 232 14.61 24.28 31.20
CA PHE A 232 15.97 24.48 31.67
C PHE A 232 16.18 25.90 32.14
N THR A 233 16.65 26.02 33.37
CA THR A 233 17.04 27.28 33.97
C THR A 233 18.48 27.58 33.57
N LEU A 234 18.69 28.60 32.75
CA LEU A 234 20.02 29.13 32.48
C LEU A 234 20.39 30.14 33.60
N THR A 235 21.51 29.90 34.22
CA THR A 235 22.11 30.89 35.17
C THR A 235 22.94 31.87 34.34
N THR A 236 22.58 33.14 34.38
CA THR A 236 23.43 34.19 33.76
C THR A 236 24.75 34.29 34.50
N PRO A 237 25.82 34.82 33.88
CA PRO A 237 27.11 35.03 34.55
C PRO A 237 27.01 35.90 35.82
N GLU A 238 25.92 36.65 35.99
CA GLU A 238 25.65 37.50 37.15
C GLU A 238 24.76 36.78 38.21
N GLY A 239 24.52 35.46 38.08
CA GLY A 239 23.81 34.65 39.08
C GLY A 239 22.31 34.85 39.14
N ARG A 240 21.65 35.46 38.12
CA ARG A 240 20.20 35.62 38.06
C ARG A 240 19.57 34.44 37.30
N HIS A 241 18.50 33.86 37.88
CA HIS A 241 17.68 32.83 37.21
C HIS A 241 16.70 33.50 36.24
N GLY A 242 16.88 33.26 34.94
CA GLY A 242 15.89 33.58 33.88
C GLY A 242 15.17 32.32 33.48
N ARG A 243 13.82 32.32 33.45
CA ARG A 243 13.01 31.32 32.77
C ARG A 243 12.89 31.72 31.30
N GLY A 244 13.22 30.83 30.40
CA GLY A 244 12.94 30.96 28.97
C GLY A 244 11.59 30.36 28.62
#